data_55a8ac55331e32e58dd3872155816a34
#
_entry.id   55a8ac55331e32e58dd3872155816a34
#
_cell.length_a   1.000
_cell.length_b   1.000
_cell.length_c   1.000
_cell.angle_alpha   90.00
_cell.angle_beta   90.00
_cell.angle_gamma   90.00
#
_symmetry.space_group_name_H-M   'P 1'
#
loop_
_entity.id
_entity.type
_entity.pdbx_description
1 polymer ?
#
loop_
_entity_poly.entity_id
_entity_poly.type
_entity_poly.pdbx_seq_one_letter_code
_entity_poly.pdbx_strand_id
1 'polypeptide(L)'
;MGSTNVVRACINKKVPTVIGVSTDKASPPIKNIYGLSKSCMERLFSSIKSYSKTKFICVRYGNVTWSTGSVLPIWKQMYKKNKTILTTGPYMRRFFFSVNEAVSLIDQL
;
A
#
# COMPACT_ATOMS: atom_id res chain seq x y z
N MET A 1 -14.53 8.96 -6.22
CA MET A 1 -13.91 7.82 -5.61
C MET A 1 -13.12 6.99 -6.62
N GLY A 2 -11.78 7.17 -6.63
CA GLY A 2 -10.90 6.62 -7.67
C GLY A 2 -11.01 5.11 -7.86
N SER A 3 -10.93 4.32 -6.77
CA SER A 3 -10.98 2.84 -6.87
C SER A 3 -12.26 2.32 -7.52
N THR A 4 -13.42 2.94 -7.26
CA THR A 4 -14.70 2.55 -7.87
C THR A 4 -14.70 2.80 -9.38
N ASN A 5 -14.13 3.92 -9.80
CA ASN A 5 -14.03 4.26 -11.23
C ASN A 5 -13.10 3.31 -11.96
N VAL A 6 -11.95 2.97 -11.35
CA VAL A 6 -11.00 1.98 -11.88
C VAL A 6 -11.68 0.62 -12.02
N VAL A 7 -12.38 0.15 -11.00
CA VAL A 7 -13.11 -1.13 -11.03
C VAL A 7 -14.11 -1.17 -12.18
N ARG A 8 -14.96 -0.13 -12.32
CA ARG A 8 -15.93 -0.04 -13.41
C ARG A 8 -15.26 -0.09 -14.78
N ALA A 9 -14.19 0.68 -14.96
CA ALA A 9 -13.44 0.72 -16.21
C ALA A 9 -12.84 -0.65 -16.55
N CYS A 10 -12.23 -1.33 -15.58
CA CYS A 10 -11.63 -2.65 -15.76
C CYS A 10 -12.67 -3.72 -16.13
N ILE A 11 -13.82 -3.71 -15.47
CA ILE A 11 -14.93 -4.63 -15.79
C ILE A 11 -15.45 -4.37 -17.22
N ASN A 12 -15.72 -3.11 -17.56
CA ASN A 12 -16.22 -2.72 -18.87
C ASN A 12 -15.26 -3.10 -20.00
N LYS A 13 -13.95 -2.99 -19.74
CA LYS A 13 -12.88 -3.34 -20.69
C LYS A 13 -12.46 -4.80 -20.62
N LYS A 14 -13.12 -5.62 -19.80
CA LYS A 14 -12.83 -7.05 -19.60
C LYS A 14 -11.37 -7.32 -19.29
N VAL A 15 -10.76 -6.47 -18.43
CA VAL A 15 -9.38 -6.66 -17.96
C VAL A 15 -9.32 -7.99 -17.19
N PRO A 16 -8.41 -8.92 -17.53
CA PRO A 16 -8.38 -10.23 -16.90
C PRO A 16 -8.09 -10.18 -15.41
N THR A 17 -7.07 -9.39 -15.02
CA THR A 17 -6.61 -9.30 -13.64
C THR A 17 -6.33 -7.84 -13.25
N VAL A 18 -6.75 -7.45 -12.06
CA VAL A 18 -6.50 -6.13 -11.47
C VAL A 18 -5.88 -6.33 -10.10
N ILE A 19 -4.71 -5.75 -9.88
CA ILE A 19 -3.98 -5.83 -8.62
C ILE A 19 -4.07 -4.48 -7.92
N GLY A 20 -4.66 -4.46 -6.74
CA GLY A 20 -4.73 -3.29 -5.87
C GLY A 20 -3.60 -3.29 -4.85
N VAL A 21 -2.70 -2.31 -4.95
CA VAL A 21 -1.63 -2.14 -3.96
C VAL A 21 -2.18 -1.47 -2.71
N SER A 22 -2.20 -2.20 -1.62
CA SER A 22 -2.62 -1.78 -0.29
C SER A 22 -1.43 -1.63 0.66
N THR A 23 -1.68 -1.56 1.93
CA THR A 23 -0.68 -1.28 2.97
C THR A 23 -0.98 -2.09 4.23
N ASP A 24 0.06 -2.36 5.03
CA ASP A 24 -0.07 -2.90 6.39
C ASP A 24 -0.96 -2.04 7.30
N LYS A 25 -1.04 -0.72 7.00
CA LYS A 25 -1.88 0.24 7.74
C LYS A 25 -3.39 0.08 7.49
N ALA A 26 -3.77 -0.74 6.52
CA ALA A 26 -5.16 -1.14 6.28
C ALA A 26 -5.66 -2.24 7.24
N SER A 27 -4.74 -2.87 8.00
CA SER A 27 -5.08 -3.85 9.03
C SER A 27 -5.60 -3.18 10.30
N PRO A 28 -6.59 -3.77 10.98
CA PRO A 28 -7.03 -3.29 12.29
C PRO A 28 -5.91 -3.37 13.36
N PRO A 29 -5.89 -2.43 14.31
CA PRO A 29 -6.73 -1.23 14.42
C PRO A 29 -6.29 -0.14 13.44
N ILE A 30 -7.23 0.36 12.61
CA ILE A 30 -6.93 1.39 11.61
C ILE A 30 -6.82 2.75 12.31
N LYS A 31 -5.64 3.36 12.27
CA LYS A 31 -5.31 4.57 13.03
C LYS A 31 -5.41 5.87 12.24
N ASN A 32 -5.56 5.81 10.91
CA ASN A 32 -5.55 6.99 10.06
C ASN A 32 -6.41 6.83 8.80
N ILE A 33 -6.75 7.96 8.17
CA ILE A 33 -7.59 8.00 6.96
C ILE A 33 -6.94 7.27 5.79
N TYR A 34 -5.60 7.29 5.67
CA TYR A 34 -4.90 6.56 4.62
C TYR A 34 -5.14 5.04 4.74
N GLY A 35 -4.94 4.46 5.92
CA GLY A 35 -5.23 3.04 6.17
C GLY A 35 -6.70 2.71 5.92
N LEU A 36 -7.62 3.60 6.35
CA LEU A 36 -9.04 3.43 6.12
C LEU A 36 -9.40 3.42 4.63
N SER A 37 -8.85 4.35 3.85
CA SER A 37 -9.11 4.42 2.40
C SER A 37 -8.63 3.17 1.66
N LYS A 38 -7.48 2.61 2.07
CA LYS A 38 -6.95 1.35 1.53
C LYS A 38 -7.80 0.14 1.95
N SER A 39 -8.25 0.09 3.19
CA SER A 39 -9.18 -0.94 3.66
C SER A 39 -10.51 -0.90 2.89
N CYS A 40 -11.04 0.29 2.58
CA CYS A 40 -12.22 0.42 1.72
C CYS A 40 -11.98 -0.14 0.31
N MET A 41 -10.82 0.10 -0.29
CA MET A 41 -10.44 -0.48 -1.58
C MET A 41 -10.40 -2.01 -1.52
N GLU A 42 -9.77 -2.58 -0.49
CA GLU A 42 -9.69 -4.05 -0.30
C GLU A 42 -11.08 -4.67 -0.18
N ARG A 43 -11.98 -4.05 0.59
CA ARG A 43 -13.36 -4.50 0.74
C ARG A 43 -14.15 -4.41 -0.57
N LEU A 44 -13.94 -3.32 -1.33
CA LEU A 44 -14.53 -3.17 -2.66
C LEU A 44 -14.09 -4.31 -3.59
N PHE A 45 -12.79 -4.61 -3.67
CA PHE A 45 -12.25 -5.68 -4.50
C PHE A 45 -12.79 -7.06 -4.09
N SER A 46 -12.87 -7.31 -2.77
CA SER A 46 -13.42 -8.56 -2.25
C SER A 46 -14.91 -8.74 -2.56
N SER A 47 -15.70 -7.66 -2.48
CA SER A 47 -17.15 -7.73 -2.73
C SER A 47 -17.49 -7.95 -4.22
N ILE A 48 -16.67 -7.46 -5.13
CA ILE A 48 -16.91 -7.57 -6.58
C ILE A 48 -16.47 -8.92 -7.14
N LYS A 49 -15.58 -9.64 -6.46
CA LYS A 49 -15.05 -10.92 -6.90
C LYS A 49 -16.14 -11.91 -7.33
N SER A 50 -17.30 -11.89 -6.69
CA SER A 50 -18.43 -12.77 -6.99
C SER A 50 -19.28 -12.33 -8.19
N TYR A 51 -19.12 -11.12 -8.68
CA TYR A 51 -19.98 -10.50 -9.70
C TYR A 51 -19.28 -10.19 -11.02
N SER A 52 -17.98 -10.50 -11.13
CA SER A 52 -17.18 -10.16 -12.30
C SER A 52 -16.27 -11.30 -12.73
N LYS A 53 -16.06 -11.42 -14.05
CA LYS A 53 -15.02 -12.31 -14.62
C LYS A 53 -13.61 -11.74 -14.44
N THR A 54 -13.47 -10.45 -14.13
CA THR A 54 -12.19 -9.81 -13.80
C THR A 54 -11.72 -10.30 -12.44
N LYS A 55 -10.50 -10.81 -12.36
CA LYS A 55 -9.87 -11.23 -11.10
C LYS A 55 -9.36 -10.00 -10.37
N PHE A 56 -9.87 -9.71 -9.17
CA PHE A 56 -9.40 -8.64 -8.31
C PHE A 56 -8.55 -9.20 -7.17
N ILE A 57 -7.33 -8.71 -7.04
CA ILE A 57 -6.35 -9.12 -6.03
C ILE A 57 -5.90 -7.90 -5.25
N CYS A 58 -5.69 -8.03 -3.94
CA CYS A 58 -5.04 -7.01 -3.14
C CYS A 58 -3.73 -7.53 -2.55
N VAL A 59 -2.69 -6.72 -2.60
CA VAL A 59 -1.42 -6.95 -1.91
C VAL A 59 -1.18 -5.84 -0.91
N ARG A 60 -0.71 -6.19 0.28
CA ARG A 60 -0.35 -5.22 1.31
C ARG A 60 1.16 -5.06 1.36
N TYR A 61 1.62 -3.84 1.20
CA TYR A 61 3.01 -3.48 1.42
C TYR A 61 3.24 -3.01 2.85
N GLY A 62 4.40 -3.33 3.40
CA GLY A 62 4.96 -2.66 4.57
C GLY A 62 5.59 -1.31 4.17
N ASN A 63 6.75 -1.00 4.70
CA ASN A 63 7.47 0.23 4.38
C ASN A 63 8.43 0.00 3.21
N VAL A 64 8.18 0.67 2.09
CA VAL A 64 9.12 0.67 0.96
C VAL A 64 10.26 1.62 1.29
N THR A 65 11.50 1.11 1.31
CA THR A 65 12.70 1.89 1.65
C THR A 65 12.90 3.04 0.66
N TRP A 66 13.35 4.18 1.18
CA TRP A 66 13.66 5.39 0.40
C TRP A 66 12.48 6.00 -0.37
N SER A 67 11.25 5.56 -0.14
CA SER A 67 10.08 6.19 -0.74
C SER A 67 9.92 7.64 -0.27
N THR A 68 9.39 8.51 -1.14
CA THR A 68 9.18 9.93 -0.86
C THR A 68 8.34 10.12 0.41
N GLY A 69 8.82 10.97 1.32
CA GLY A 69 8.15 11.23 2.60
C GLY A 69 8.28 10.10 3.64
N SER A 70 9.02 9.03 3.34
CA SER A 70 9.27 7.97 4.32
C SER A 70 10.33 8.37 5.35
N VAL A 71 10.44 7.60 6.43
CA VAL A 71 11.31 7.91 7.57
C VAL A 71 12.78 8.01 7.21
N LEU A 72 13.29 7.14 6.33
CA LEU A 72 14.72 7.12 5.99
C LEU A 72 15.21 8.39 5.26
N PRO A 73 14.54 8.92 4.23
CA PRO A 73 14.88 10.22 3.66
C PRO A 73 14.81 11.36 4.67
N ILE A 74 13.81 11.36 5.56
CA ILE A 74 13.67 12.38 6.61
C ILE A 74 14.85 12.34 7.57
N TRP A 75 15.20 11.16 8.08
CA TRP A 75 16.38 10.99 8.97
C TRP A 75 17.67 11.38 8.29
N LYS A 76 17.88 11.04 7.01
CA LYS A 76 19.04 11.46 6.22
C LYS A 76 19.13 13.00 6.13
N GLN A 77 18.00 13.68 5.94
CA GLN A 77 17.97 15.14 5.93
C GLN A 77 18.29 15.74 7.31
N MET A 78 17.74 15.18 8.38
CA MET A 78 18.03 15.60 9.74
C MET A 78 19.53 15.45 10.07
N TYR A 79 20.10 14.28 9.74
CA TYR A 79 21.53 14.01 9.91
C TYR A 79 22.40 15.03 9.16
N LYS A 80 22.12 15.28 7.88
CA LYS A 80 22.87 16.27 7.08
C LYS A 80 22.79 17.69 7.61
N LYS A 81 21.74 18.04 8.34
CA LYS A 81 21.52 19.36 8.96
C LYS A 81 21.97 19.40 10.41
N ASN A 82 22.70 18.41 10.91
CA ASN A 82 23.11 18.26 12.31
C ASN A 82 21.94 18.43 13.31
N LYS A 83 20.74 17.99 12.92
CA LYS A 83 19.55 18.00 13.79
C LYS A 83 19.40 16.67 14.52
N THR A 84 18.78 16.73 15.70
CA THR A 84 18.41 15.53 16.43
C THR A 84 17.45 14.67 15.62
N ILE A 85 17.79 13.38 15.47
CA ILE A 85 16.92 12.41 14.80
C ILE A 85 15.84 11.98 15.79
N LEU A 86 14.59 12.30 15.47
CA LEU A 86 13.43 11.91 16.26
C LEU A 86 12.97 10.51 15.86
N THR A 87 12.75 9.66 16.88
CA THR A 87 12.24 8.29 16.72
C THR A 87 10.95 8.08 17.50
N THR A 88 10.14 7.14 17.10
CA THR A 88 8.86 6.82 17.77
C THR A 88 9.01 5.84 18.94
N GLY A 89 10.22 5.39 19.21
CA GLY A 89 10.57 4.55 20.36
C GLY A 89 11.46 3.36 19.98
N PRO A 90 12.22 2.80 20.96
CA PRO A 90 13.24 1.78 20.70
C PRO A 90 12.68 0.41 20.37
N TYR A 91 11.41 0.15 20.68
CA TYR A 91 10.78 -1.16 20.47
C TYR A 91 9.91 -1.23 19.21
N MET A 92 9.91 -0.17 18.40
CA MET A 92 9.14 -0.13 17.15
C MET A 92 9.71 -1.09 16.11
N ARG A 93 8.85 -1.98 15.59
CA ARG A 93 9.18 -2.91 14.52
C ARG A 93 8.36 -2.57 13.28
N ARG A 94 8.97 -2.69 12.11
CA ARG A 94 8.34 -2.47 10.81
C ARG A 94 8.91 -3.45 9.80
N PHE A 95 8.07 -3.91 8.90
CA PHE A 95 8.54 -4.59 7.70
C PHE A 95 9.04 -3.57 6.69
N PHE A 96 10.26 -3.76 6.24
CA PHE A 96 10.87 -2.96 5.18
C PHE A 96 11.27 -3.85 4.02
N PHE A 97 11.12 -3.34 2.83
CA PHE A 97 11.62 -3.96 1.61
C PHE A 97 11.99 -2.89 0.57
N SER A 98 12.81 -3.29 -0.38
CA SER A 98 13.24 -2.44 -1.48
C SER A 98 12.13 -2.28 -2.53
N VAL A 99 12.31 -1.30 -3.43
CA VAL A 99 11.40 -1.16 -4.58
C VAL A 99 11.42 -2.43 -5.46
N ASN A 100 12.59 -3.04 -5.65
CA ASN A 100 12.71 -4.26 -6.47
C ASN A 100 11.94 -5.43 -5.86
N GLU A 101 12.00 -5.63 -4.56
CA GLU A 101 11.20 -6.66 -3.87
C GLU A 101 9.70 -6.36 -3.97
N ALA A 102 9.30 -5.07 -3.89
CA ALA A 102 7.92 -4.66 -4.05
C ALA A 102 7.39 -4.97 -5.47
N VAL A 103 8.19 -4.71 -6.50
CA VAL A 103 7.86 -5.04 -7.90
C VAL A 103 7.79 -6.55 -8.09
N SER A 104 8.81 -7.28 -7.62
CA SER A 104 8.86 -8.74 -7.72
C SER A 104 7.64 -9.43 -7.09
N LEU A 105 7.11 -8.89 -5.99
CA LEU A 105 5.88 -9.41 -5.38
C LEU A 105 4.67 -9.30 -6.31
N ILE A 106 4.57 -8.21 -7.08
CA ILE A 106 3.48 -8.02 -8.05
C ILE A 106 3.63 -8.98 -9.23
N ASP A 107 4.85 -9.18 -9.72
CA ASP A 107 5.13 -10.01 -10.88
C ASP A 107 4.85 -11.51 -10.63
N GLN A 108 4.74 -11.92 -9.38
CA GLN A 108 4.43 -13.30 -8.98
C GLN A 108 2.92 -13.61 -8.90
N LEU A 109 2.03 -12.63 -9.15
CA LEU A 109 0.58 -12.75 -8.98
C LEU A 109 -0.15 -12.92 -10.30
#